data_a7360a12726d5ac9f55827efc8ad060c
#
_entry.id   a7360a12726d5ac9f55827efc8ad060c
#
_cell.length_a   1.000
_cell.length_b   1.000
_cell.length_c   1.000
_cell.angle_alpha   90.00
_cell.angle_beta   90.00
_cell.angle_gamma   90.00
#
_symmetry.space_group_name_H-M   'P 1'
#
loop_
_entity.id
_entity.type
_entity.pdbx_description
1 polymer ?
#
loop_
_entity_poly.entity_id
_entity_poly.type
_entity_poly.pdbx_seq_one_letter_code
_entity_poly.pdbx_strand_id
1 'polypeptide(L)'
;VKPGDIFVIPPYEKTYYEADQKKPWRYIWIGFTTDQSVPEQLLKPIIHCPSAGKIFEEMLQCEKMENGRTAFLCAKLWEFFSILLDNAKSDTDYVQKAINCINAEYINGITIQQVADRLNINRSYLSDLFKKRMGISPQKYLIQLRLEKAAELLTVYGQSPSTAGISVGYPDLYHFSKIFKKHFGVSPREYQKLNI
;
A
#
# COMPACT_ATOMS: atom_id res chain seq x y z
N VAL A 1 -8.38 9.83 -21.72
CA VAL A 1 -7.65 8.60 -22.03
C VAL A 1 -6.46 8.96 -22.90
N LYS A 2 -5.28 8.42 -22.60
CA LYS A 2 -4.01 8.65 -23.31
C LYS A 2 -3.51 7.31 -23.89
N PRO A 3 -2.60 7.32 -24.87
CA PRO A 3 -1.94 6.09 -25.30
C PRO A 3 -1.30 5.37 -24.10
N GLY A 4 -1.55 4.07 -23.98
CA GLY A 4 -1.13 3.25 -22.85
C GLY A 4 -2.10 3.22 -21.66
N ASP A 5 -3.23 3.91 -21.74
CA ASP A 5 -4.32 3.75 -20.77
C ASP A 5 -5.18 2.54 -21.15
N ILE A 6 -5.57 1.80 -20.13
CA ILE A 6 -6.52 0.68 -20.22
C ILE A 6 -7.75 1.08 -19.41
N PHE A 7 -8.90 1.04 -20.01
CA PHE A 7 -10.15 1.20 -19.28
C PHE A 7 -10.81 -0.16 -19.05
N VAL A 8 -11.27 -0.36 -17.86
CA VAL A 8 -11.87 -1.62 -17.41
C VAL A 8 -13.38 -1.42 -17.26
N ILE A 9 -14.14 -2.30 -17.85
CA ILE A 9 -15.60 -2.34 -17.72
C ILE A 9 -15.96 -3.55 -16.88
N PRO A 10 -16.43 -3.35 -15.63
CA PRO A 10 -16.90 -4.43 -14.80
C PRO A 10 -18.15 -5.11 -15.39
N PRO A 11 -18.42 -6.38 -15.05
CA PRO A 11 -19.63 -7.05 -15.46
C PRO A 11 -20.87 -6.28 -14.98
N TYR A 12 -21.90 -6.25 -15.85
CA TYR A 12 -23.19 -5.62 -15.59
C TYR A 12 -23.20 -4.09 -15.47
N GLU A 13 -22.08 -3.40 -15.66
CA GLU A 13 -22.04 -1.94 -15.71
C GLU A 13 -22.34 -1.39 -17.10
N LYS A 14 -23.24 -0.39 -17.16
CA LYS A 14 -23.48 0.39 -18.37
C LYS A 14 -22.39 1.44 -18.50
N THR A 15 -21.64 1.37 -19.57
CA THR A 15 -20.54 2.30 -19.85
C THR A 15 -20.79 3.03 -21.15
N TYR A 16 -20.55 4.34 -21.14
CA TYR A 16 -20.55 5.17 -22.35
C TYR A 16 -19.13 5.64 -22.64
N TYR A 17 -18.73 5.51 -23.87
CA TYR A 17 -17.45 6.04 -24.36
C TYR A 17 -17.64 6.54 -25.80
N GLU A 18 -16.97 7.64 -26.13
CA GLU A 18 -17.02 8.27 -27.44
C GLU A 18 -15.61 8.67 -27.85
N ALA A 19 -15.28 8.43 -29.12
CA ALA A 19 -14.02 8.84 -29.69
C ALA A 19 -14.04 10.34 -30.03
N ASP A 20 -12.91 11.01 -29.83
CA ASP A 20 -12.76 12.39 -30.27
C ASP A 20 -12.94 12.48 -31.80
N GLN A 21 -13.78 13.40 -32.26
CA GLN A 21 -14.11 13.53 -33.66
C GLN A 21 -12.95 14.00 -34.55
N LYS A 22 -11.97 14.71 -33.97
CA LYS A 22 -10.78 15.24 -34.66
C LYS A 22 -9.58 14.33 -34.58
N LYS A 23 -9.47 13.56 -33.49
CA LYS A 23 -8.38 12.62 -33.23
C LYS A 23 -8.93 11.31 -32.69
N PRO A 24 -9.55 10.50 -33.54
CA PRO A 24 -10.10 9.22 -33.09
C PRO A 24 -9.00 8.33 -32.56
N TRP A 25 -9.30 7.66 -31.44
CA TRP A 25 -8.40 6.72 -30.80
C TRP A 25 -8.58 5.31 -31.36
N ARG A 26 -7.49 4.57 -31.38
CA ARG A 26 -7.48 3.15 -31.71
C ARG A 26 -7.41 2.37 -30.40
N TYR A 27 -8.21 1.32 -30.27
CA TYR A 27 -8.25 0.47 -29.07
C TYR A 27 -8.38 -1.00 -29.43
N ILE A 28 -8.04 -1.86 -28.49
CA ILE A 28 -8.20 -3.31 -28.59
C ILE A 28 -9.12 -3.73 -27.45
N TRP A 29 -10.18 -4.46 -27.79
CA TRP A 29 -11.10 -5.04 -26.81
C TRP A 29 -10.71 -6.47 -26.48
N ILE A 30 -10.66 -6.78 -25.17
CA ILE A 30 -10.50 -8.13 -24.67
C ILE A 30 -11.57 -8.36 -23.61
N GLY A 31 -12.43 -9.36 -23.86
CA GLY A 31 -13.39 -9.87 -22.88
C GLY A 31 -12.90 -11.21 -22.33
N PHE A 32 -13.01 -11.39 -21.02
CA PHE A 32 -12.71 -12.66 -20.35
C PHE A 32 -13.66 -12.90 -19.20
N THR A 33 -13.80 -14.16 -18.81
CA THR A 33 -14.51 -14.59 -17.60
C THR A 33 -13.54 -15.37 -16.73
N THR A 34 -13.66 -15.26 -15.41
CA THR A 34 -12.84 -16.01 -14.45
C THR A 34 -13.65 -16.30 -13.20
N ASP A 35 -13.37 -17.43 -12.58
CA ASP A 35 -13.84 -17.84 -11.26
C ASP A 35 -12.86 -17.44 -10.13
N GLN A 36 -11.69 -16.93 -10.52
CA GLN A 36 -10.65 -16.50 -9.59
C GLN A 36 -10.66 -14.99 -9.37
N SER A 37 -10.09 -14.55 -8.26
CA SER A 37 -9.90 -13.12 -7.99
C SER A 37 -8.97 -12.49 -9.02
N VAL A 38 -9.40 -11.37 -9.60
CA VAL A 38 -8.57 -10.55 -10.49
C VAL A 38 -7.67 -9.61 -9.67
N PRO A 39 -6.53 -9.15 -10.24
CA PRO A 39 -5.72 -8.11 -9.60
C PRO A 39 -6.53 -6.87 -9.23
N GLU A 40 -6.34 -6.34 -8.00
CA GLU A 40 -7.03 -5.12 -7.52
C GLU A 40 -6.94 -3.95 -8.50
N GLN A 41 -5.89 -3.88 -9.31
CA GLN A 41 -5.71 -2.86 -10.34
C GLN A 41 -6.81 -2.88 -11.39
N LEU A 42 -7.34 -4.07 -11.71
CA LEU A 42 -8.48 -4.22 -12.62
C LEU A 42 -9.82 -3.76 -12.03
N LEU A 43 -9.86 -3.42 -10.75
CA LEU A 43 -11.04 -2.79 -10.13
C LEU A 43 -11.05 -1.26 -10.34
N LYS A 44 -9.98 -0.69 -10.88
CA LYS A 44 -9.91 0.74 -11.22
C LYS A 44 -10.46 0.95 -12.62
N PRO A 45 -11.29 1.99 -12.84
CA PRO A 45 -11.88 2.24 -14.14
C PRO A 45 -10.86 2.58 -15.23
N ILE A 46 -9.72 3.15 -14.85
CA ILE A 46 -8.60 3.47 -15.77
C ILE A 46 -7.27 3.06 -15.13
N ILE A 47 -6.45 2.36 -15.90
CA ILE A 47 -5.12 1.90 -15.53
C ILE A 47 -4.12 2.45 -16.56
N HIS A 48 -3.08 3.13 -16.10
CA HIS A 48 -1.97 3.53 -16.99
C HIS A 48 -0.90 2.44 -16.98
N CYS A 49 -0.78 1.70 -18.09
CA CYS A 49 0.17 0.59 -18.25
C CYS A 49 0.71 0.54 -19.69
N PRO A 50 1.62 1.46 -20.07
CA PRO A 50 2.16 1.51 -21.44
C PRO A 50 2.85 0.21 -21.86
N SER A 51 3.49 -0.50 -20.93
CA SER A 51 4.16 -1.78 -21.17
C SER A 51 3.22 -2.89 -21.63
N ALA A 52 1.93 -2.80 -21.32
CA ALA A 52 0.93 -3.77 -21.77
C ALA A 52 0.60 -3.65 -23.26
N GLY A 53 0.89 -2.52 -23.91
CA GLY A 53 0.53 -2.29 -25.32
C GLY A 53 1.03 -3.40 -26.25
N LYS A 54 2.27 -3.83 -26.06
CA LYS A 54 2.85 -4.94 -26.82
C LYS A 54 2.10 -6.25 -26.67
N ILE A 55 1.69 -6.58 -25.45
CA ILE A 55 0.92 -7.80 -25.15
C ILE A 55 -0.42 -7.78 -25.90
N PHE A 56 -1.13 -6.64 -25.86
CA PHE A 56 -2.39 -6.49 -26.55
C PHE A 56 -2.24 -6.57 -28.09
N GLU A 57 -1.16 -6.01 -28.64
CA GLU A 57 -0.84 -6.16 -30.05
C GLU A 57 -0.54 -7.61 -30.44
N GLU A 58 0.19 -8.33 -29.58
CA GLU A 58 0.46 -9.76 -29.79
C GLU A 58 -0.83 -10.61 -29.74
N MET A 59 -1.79 -10.25 -28.90
CA MET A 59 -3.08 -10.94 -28.84
C MET A 59 -3.85 -10.89 -30.17
N LEU A 60 -3.65 -9.90 -31.02
CA LEU A 60 -4.27 -9.84 -32.34
C LEU A 60 -3.78 -10.97 -33.28
N GLN A 61 -2.61 -11.54 -33.01
CA GLN A 61 -2.10 -12.66 -33.81
C GLN A 61 -2.95 -13.92 -33.69
N CYS A 62 -3.81 -14.00 -32.64
CA CYS A 62 -4.73 -15.12 -32.47
C CYS A 62 -5.75 -15.29 -33.62
N GLU A 63 -5.99 -14.25 -34.43
CA GLU A 63 -6.86 -14.33 -35.61
C GLU A 63 -6.38 -15.35 -36.64
N LYS A 64 -5.07 -15.64 -36.67
CA LYS A 64 -4.42 -16.60 -37.58
C LYS A 64 -4.37 -18.01 -37.02
N MET A 65 -4.85 -18.22 -35.80
CA MET A 65 -4.78 -19.53 -35.12
C MET A 65 -6.06 -20.31 -35.28
N GLU A 66 -5.99 -21.50 -35.86
CA GLU A 66 -7.13 -22.42 -35.97
C GLU A 66 -7.37 -23.19 -34.66
N ASN A 67 -6.28 -23.67 -34.07
CA ASN A 67 -6.30 -24.43 -32.81
C ASN A 67 -5.45 -23.71 -31.77
N GLY A 68 -5.79 -23.82 -30.51
CA GLY A 68 -5.00 -23.21 -29.42
C GLY A 68 -5.23 -21.72 -29.18
N ARG A 69 -6.15 -21.06 -29.90
CA ARG A 69 -6.47 -19.62 -29.75
C ARG A 69 -6.79 -19.25 -28.31
N THR A 70 -7.64 -20.03 -27.65
CA THR A 70 -8.03 -19.79 -26.26
C THR A 70 -6.82 -19.90 -25.32
N ALA A 71 -5.99 -20.94 -25.47
CA ALA A 71 -4.80 -21.11 -24.65
C ALA A 71 -3.80 -19.97 -24.83
N PHE A 72 -3.60 -19.52 -26.07
CA PHE A 72 -2.75 -18.37 -26.36
C PHE A 72 -3.27 -17.07 -25.69
N LEU A 73 -4.55 -16.77 -25.82
CA LEU A 73 -5.15 -15.59 -25.20
C LEU A 73 -5.10 -15.66 -23.67
N CYS A 74 -5.34 -16.84 -23.07
CA CYS A 74 -5.19 -17.04 -21.64
C CYS A 74 -3.73 -16.81 -21.19
N ALA A 75 -2.75 -17.32 -21.91
CA ALA A 75 -1.35 -17.08 -21.60
C ALA A 75 -0.98 -15.58 -21.63
N LYS A 76 -1.46 -14.85 -22.65
CA LYS A 76 -1.26 -13.41 -22.77
C LYS A 76 -1.98 -12.61 -21.70
N LEU A 77 -3.17 -13.03 -21.26
CA LEU A 77 -3.87 -12.43 -20.12
C LEU A 77 -3.07 -12.62 -18.82
N TRP A 78 -2.53 -13.80 -18.58
CA TRP A 78 -1.68 -14.04 -17.40
C TRP A 78 -0.38 -13.25 -17.44
N GLU A 79 0.23 -13.07 -18.61
CA GLU A 79 1.38 -12.20 -18.80
C GLU A 79 1.02 -10.74 -18.45
N PHE A 80 -0.11 -10.25 -18.94
CA PHE A 80 -0.63 -8.92 -18.58
C PHE A 80 -0.89 -8.79 -17.07
N PHE A 81 -1.53 -9.77 -16.44
CA PHE A 81 -1.76 -9.76 -15.00
C PHE A 81 -0.46 -9.77 -14.21
N SER A 82 0.56 -10.48 -14.66
CA SER A 82 1.87 -10.48 -14.01
C SER A 82 2.50 -9.08 -13.99
N ILE A 83 2.40 -8.32 -15.09
CA ILE A 83 2.87 -6.93 -15.16
C ILE A 83 2.06 -6.03 -14.20
N LEU A 84 0.74 -6.20 -14.15
CA LEU A 84 -0.09 -5.42 -13.22
C LEU A 84 0.25 -5.72 -11.76
N LEU A 85 0.45 -6.98 -11.42
CA LEU A 85 0.84 -7.41 -10.07
C LEU A 85 2.24 -6.91 -9.71
N ASP A 86 3.16 -6.91 -10.65
CA ASP A 86 4.52 -6.42 -10.41
C ASP A 86 4.55 -4.90 -10.23
N ASN A 87 3.79 -4.17 -11.04
CA ASN A 87 3.60 -2.73 -10.88
C ASN A 87 2.85 -2.36 -9.58
N ALA A 88 1.95 -3.25 -9.11
CA ALA A 88 1.26 -3.07 -7.83
C ALA A 88 2.17 -3.20 -6.62
N LYS A 89 3.20 -4.04 -6.73
CA LYS A 89 4.17 -4.23 -5.65
C LYS A 89 4.89 -2.94 -5.27
N SER A 90 4.98 -1.95 -6.15
CA SER A 90 5.71 -0.72 -5.84
C SER A 90 5.08 0.06 -4.68
N ASP A 91 3.80 0.42 -4.75
CA ASP A 91 3.16 1.27 -3.72
C ASP A 91 2.81 0.48 -2.45
N THR A 92 2.28 -0.74 -2.59
CA THR A 92 1.97 -1.64 -1.45
C THR A 92 3.25 -2.10 -0.76
N ASP A 93 4.31 -2.35 -1.52
CA ASP A 93 5.61 -2.77 -1.01
C ASP A 93 6.28 -1.66 -0.18
N TYR A 94 6.21 -0.38 -0.58
CA TYR A 94 6.77 0.72 0.21
C TYR A 94 6.09 0.87 1.58
N VAL A 95 4.77 0.74 1.66
CA VAL A 95 4.07 0.81 2.95
C VAL A 95 4.43 -0.37 3.83
N GLN A 96 4.46 -1.59 3.28
CA GLN A 96 4.83 -2.78 4.05
C GLN A 96 6.31 -2.73 4.50
N LYS A 97 7.22 -2.31 3.64
CA LYS A 97 8.63 -2.10 4.00
C LYS A 97 8.79 -1.03 5.07
N ALA A 98 8.01 0.06 5.00
CA ALA A 98 8.02 1.08 6.04
C ALA A 98 7.52 0.54 7.38
N ILE A 99 6.44 -0.23 7.40
CA ILE A 99 5.93 -0.91 8.60
C ILE A 99 7.01 -1.84 9.19
N ASN A 100 7.62 -2.66 8.36
CA ASN A 100 8.68 -3.59 8.79
C ASN A 100 9.89 -2.83 9.38
N CYS A 101 10.32 -1.75 8.73
CA CYS A 101 11.40 -0.89 9.19
C CYS A 101 11.07 -0.22 10.54
N ILE A 102 9.86 0.32 10.69
CA ILE A 102 9.39 0.94 11.92
C ILE A 102 9.34 -0.10 13.06
N ASN A 103 8.75 -1.28 12.80
CA ASN A 103 8.63 -2.35 13.80
C ASN A 103 9.99 -2.91 14.25
N ALA A 104 10.96 -2.93 13.35
CA ALA A 104 12.32 -3.40 13.71
C ALA A 104 13.11 -2.38 14.54
N GLU A 105 12.85 -1.07 14.35
CA GLU A 105 13.74 -0.02 14.87
C GLU A 105 13.06 1.07 15.71
N TYR A 106 11.80 0.88 16.12
CA TYR A 106 11.08 1.87 16.93
C TYR A 106 11.81 2.24 18.21
N ILE A 107 12.57 1.30 18.79
CA ILE A 107 13.37 1.48 20.00
C ILE A 107 14.55 2.44 19.77
N ASN A 108 15.18 2.36 18.60
CA ASN A 108 16.42 3.07 18.26
C ASN A 108 16.23 4.53 17.86
N GLY A 109 15.08 5.12 18.16
CA GLY A 109 14.83 6.53 17.83
C GLY A 109 14.62 6.81 16.35
N ILE A 110 14.29 5.80 15.54
CA ILE A 110 14.07 5.97 14.10
C ILE A 110 13.06 7.10 13.80
N THR A 111 13.37 7.88 12.79
CA THR A 111 12.50 8.94 12.24
C THR A 111 11.88 8.53 10.93
N ILE A 112 10.73 9.12 10.57
CA ILE A 112 10.09 8.82 9.28
C ILE A 112 10.93 9.31 8.09
N GLN A 113 11.80 10.31 8.30
CA GLN A 113 12.77 10.71 7.29
C GLN A 113 13.74 9.55 6.99
N GLN A 114 14.33 8.96 8.02
CA GLN A 114 15.24 7.83 7.86
C GLN A 114 14.56 6.60 7.22
N VAL A 115 13.29 6.35 7.54
CA VAL A 115 12.51 5.29 6.86
C VAL A 115 12.39 5.59 5.36
N ALA A 116 12.03 6.83 5.00
CA ALA A 116 11.90 7.23 3.60
C ALA A 116 13.25 7.15 2.85
N ASP A 117 14.35 7.60 3.49
CA ASP A 117 15.69 7.54 2.91
C ASP A 117 16.13 6.09 2.62
N ARG A 118 15.87 5.15 3.54
CA ARG A 118 16.16 3.72 3.34
C ARG A 118 15.37 3.08 2.21
N LEU A 119 14.17 3.59 1.96
CA LEU A 119 13.32 3.12 0.88
C LEU A 119 13.61 3.85 -0.45
N ASN A 120 14.57 4.78 -0.46
CA ASN A 120 14.90 5.65 -1.59
C ASN A 120 13.69 6.40 -2.16
N ILE A 121 12.81 6.89 -1.28
CA ILE A 121 11.63 7.67 -1.66
C ILE A 121 11.55 8.97 -0.85
N ASN A 122 10.79 9.93 -1.38
CA ASN A 122 10.54 11.18 -0.67
C ASN A 122 9.63 10.94 0.53
N ARG A 123 9.91 11.61 1.67
CA ARG A 123 9.12 11.53 2.90
C ARG A 123 7.65 11.90 2.71
N SER A 124 7.37 12.93 1.89
CA SER A 124 5.99 13.34 1.60
C SER A 124 5.25 12.24 0.87
N TYR A 125 5.88 11.67 -0.17
CA TYR A 125 5.33 10.54 -0.92
C TYR A 125 5.05 9.32 -0.02
N LEU A 126 5.99 8.94 0.84
CA LEU A 126 5.77 7.88 1.83
C LEU A 126 4.57 8.20 2.73
N SER A 127 4.45 9.45 3.20
CA SER A 127 3.37 9.86 4.10
C SER A 127 2.01 9.77 3.43
N ASP A 128 1.90 10.14 2.16
CA ASP A 128 0.67 10.08 1.38
C ASP A 128 0.26 8.62 1.10
N LEU A 129 1.21 7.79 0.66
CA LEU A 129 0.97 6.35 0.45
C LEU A 129 0.52 5.66 1.74
N PHE A 130 1.24 5.90 2.84
CA PHE A 130 0.97 5.29 4.13
C PHE A 130 -0.41 5.72 4.65
N LYS A 131 -0.73 7.01 4.56
CA LYS A 131 -2.05 7.53 4.96
C LYS A 131 -3.18 6.96 4.11
N LYS A 132 -2.97 6.83 2.79
CA LYS A 132 -3.95 6.23 1.87
C LYS A 132 -4.23 4.77 2.21
N ARG A 133 -3.19 4.00 2.58
CA ARG A 133 -3.30 2.57 2.88
C ARG A 133 -3.76 2.28 4.30
N MET A 134 -3.20 3.00 5.30
CA MET A 134 -3.38 2.73 6.72
C MET A 134 -4.39 3.66 7.41
N GLY A 135 -4.90 4.68 6.72
CA GLY A 135 -5.79 5.70 7.29
C GLY A 135 -5.10 6.69 8.23
N ILE A 136 -3.84 6.46 8.61
CA ILE A 136 -3.04 7.30 9.50
C ILE A 136 -1.67 7.58 8.90
N SER A 137 -1.02 8.66 9.36
CA SER A 137 0.34 8.96 8.92
C SER A 137 1.36 7.98 9.52
N PRO A 138 2.52 7.73 8.86
CA PRO A 138 3.57 6.87 9.42
C PRO A 138 4.13 7.39 10.75
N GLN A 139 4.14 8.71 10.96
CA GLN A 139 4.52 9.30 12.24
C GLN A 139 3.53 8.93 13.37
N LYS A 140 2.23 8.97 13.07
CA LYS A 140 1.19 8.57 14.03
C LYS A 140 1.28 7.08 14.33
N TYR A 141 1.55 6.25 13.33
CA TYR A 141 1.77 4.81 13.50
C TYR A 141 2.96 4.53 14.43
N LEU A 142 4.11 5.16 14.21
CA LEU A 142 5.30 5.01 15.08
C LEU A 142 5.02 5.42 16.53
N ILE A 143 4.30 6.54 16.73
CA ILE A 143 3.92 6.99 18.07
C ILE A 143 3.00 5.97 18.76
N GLN A 144 1.97 5.49 18.07
CA GLN A 144 1.04 4.49 18.60
C GLN A 144 1.77 3.21 19.00
N LEU A 145 2.61 2.66 18.11
CA LEU A 145 3.41 1.48 18.37
C LEU A 145 4.27 1.62 19.64
N ARG A 146 4.98 2.75 19.79
CA ARG A 146 5.80 3.02 20.98
C ARG A 146 4.98 3.08 22.25
N LEU A 147 3.82 3.74 22.20
CA LEU A 147 2.95 3.88 23.37
C LEU A 147 2.28 2.56 23.77
N GLU A 148 1.86 1.74 22.81
CA GLU A 148 1.32 0.40 23.06
C GLU A 148 2.39 -0.51 23.70
N LYS A 149 3.63 -0.48 23.18
CA LYS A 149 4.74 -1.22 23.77
C LYS A 149 5.13 -0.70 25.15
N ALA A 150 5.07 0.61 25.39
CA ALA A 150 5.28 1.16 26.72
C ALA A 150 4.20 0.71 27.72
N ALA A 151 2.93 0.68 27.29
CA ALA A 151 1.83 0.18 28.12
C ALA A 151 2.06 -1.30 28.51
N GLU A 152 2.48 -2.14 27.57
CA GLU A 152 2.85 -3.54 27.82
C GLU A 152 3.98 -3.65 28.85
N LEU A 153 5.04 -2.84 28.72
CA LEU A 153 6.17 -2.82 29.66
C LEU A 153 5.74 -2.39 31.07
N LEU A 154 4.81 -1.46 31.20
CA LEU A 154 4.28 -0.99 32.46
C LEU A 154 3.43 -2.05 33.18
N THR A 155 2.52 -2.73 32.44
CA THR A 155 1.49 -3.58 33.04
C THR A 155 1.91 -5.05 33.12
N VAL A 156 2.50 -5.60 32.06
CA VAL A 156 2.90 -7.01 32.02
C VAL A 156 4.25 -7.23 32.68
N TYR A 157 5.22 -6.33 32.41
CA TYR A 157 6.59 -6.48 32.91
C TYR A 157 6.89 -5.65 34.16
N GLY A 158 5.93 -4.87 34.67
CA GLY A 158 6.08 -4.08 35.90
C GLY A 158 7.17 -3.02 35.85
N GLN A 159 7.63 -2.60 34.66
CA GLN A 159 8.72 -1.64 34.53
C GLN A 159 8.31 -0.26 35.04
N SER A 160 9.29 0.50 35.54
CA SER A 160 9.03 1.90 35.92
C SER A 160 8.68 2.74 34.68
N PRO A 161 7.87 3.82 34.82
CA PRO A 161 7.55 4.74 33.72
C PRO A 161 8.79 5.30 33.01
N SER A 162 9.87 5.57 33.73
CA SER A 162 11.12 6.03 33.16
C SER A 162 11.79 4.95 32.29
N THR A 163 11.89 3.73 32.83
CA THR A 163 12.46 2.60 32.08
C THR A 163 11.64 2.31 30.84
N ALA A 164 10.32 2.20 30.96
CA ALA A 164 9.43 1.94 29.85
C ALA A 164 9.56 3.01 28.73
N GLY A 165 9.61 4.31 29.09
CA GLY A 165 9.79 5.39 28.14
C GLY A 165 11.10 5.30 27.35
N ILE A 166 12.21 5.06 28.05
CA ILE A 166 13.54 4.89 27.42
C ILE A 166 13.54 3.66 26.50
N SER A 167 13.01 2.54 26.98
CA SER A 167 12.96 1.26 26.23
C SER A 167 12.18 1.33 24.93
N VAL A 168 11.25 2.28 24.79
CA VAL A 168 10.49 2.45 23.54
C VAL A 168 10.95 3.65 22.70
N GLY A 169 12.12 4.21 23.02
CA GLY A 169 12.77 5.26 22.22
C GLY A 169 12.35 6.70 22.56
N TYR A 170 11.93 6.97 23.81
CA TYR A 170 11.74 8.31 24.34
C TYR A 170 12.81 8.68 25.38
N PRO A 171 13.89 9.35 24.99
CA PRO A 171 14.92 9.78 25.94
C PRO A 171 14.40 10.91 26.86
N ASP A 172 13.47 11.73 26.40
CA ASP A 172 12.80 12.77 27.18
C ASP A 172 11.56 12.19 27.86
N LEU A 173 11.65 11.99 29.17
CA LEU A 173 10.59 11.41 29.99
C LEU A 173 9.39 12.35 30.20
N TYR A 174 9.63 13.66 30.17
CA TYR A 174 8.53 14.63 30.25
C TYR A 174 7.69 14.59 28.99
N HIS A 175 8.34 14.60 27.84
CA HIS A 175 7.68 14.45 26.54
C HIS A 175 6.93 13.11 26.42
N PHE A 176 7.56 12.01 26.86
CA PHE A 176 6.93 10.70 26.93
C PHE A 176 5.63 10.74 27.75
N SER A 177 5.69 11.24 28.99
CA SER A 177 4.52 11.29 29.89
C SER A 177 3.38 12.11 29.30
N LYS A 178 3.70 13.23 28.64
CA LYS A 178 2.72 14.10 27.98
C LYS A 178 2.01 13.40 26.81
N ILE A 179 2.77 12.72 25.95
CA ILE A 179 2.21 11.98 24.80
C ILE A 179 1.40 10.77 25.27
N PHE A 180 1.92 10.04 26.27
CA PHE A 180 1.25 8.87 26.86
C PHE A 180 -0.10 9.28 27.46
N LYS A 181 -0.14 10.35 28.28
CA LYS A 181 -1.39 10.89 28.83
C LYS A 181 -2.37 11.35 27.76
N LYS A 182 -1.86 11.97 26.68
CA LYS A 182 -2.71 12.37 25.55
C LYS A 182 -3.35 11.15 24.85
N HIS A 183 -2.66 10.03 24.81
CA HIS A 183 -3.13 8.82 24.11
C HIS A 183 -4.06 7.96 24.98
N PHE A 184 -3.70 7.72 26.23
CA PHE A 184 -4.44 6.83 27.14
C PHE A 184 -5.33 7.56 28.17
N GLY A 185 -5.32 8.90 28.18
CA GLY A 185 -6.11 9.71 29.10
C GLY A 185 -5.50 9.89 30.49
N VAL A 186 -4.58 9.00 30.91
CA VAL A 186 -3.93 9.02 32.21
C VAL A 186 -2.39 8.97 32.06
N SER A 187 -1.67 9.38 33.12
CA SER A 187 -0.19 9.31 33.11
C SER A 187 0.31 7.86 33.12
N PRO A 188 1.55 7.58 32.68
CA PRO A 188 2.12 6.23 32.74
C PRO A 188 2.06 5.60 34.13
N ARG A 189 2.28 6.38 35.17
CA ARG A 189 2.23 5.92 36.57
C ARG A 189 0.81 5.57 37.03
N GLU A 190 -0.17 6.36 36.63
CA GLU A 190 -1.60 6.08 36.90
C GLU A 190 -2.06 4.86 36.12
N TYR A 191 -1.67 4.76 34.83
CA TYR A 191 -2.00 3.63 33.97
C TYR A 191 -1.48 2.31 34.55
N GLN A 192 -0.25 2.30 35.03
CA GLN A 192 0.34 1.14 35.69
C GLN A 192 -0.49 0.70 36.91
N LYS A 193 -0.89 1.65 37.79
CA LYS A 193 -1.69 1.35 38.99
C LYS A 193 -3.10 0.85 38.70
N LEU A 194 -3.70 1.25 37.59
CA LEU A 194 -5.06 0.85 37.21
C LEU A 194 -5.14 -0.53 36.57
N ASN A 195 -4.02 -1.04 36.08
CA ASN A 195 -3.95 -2.28 35.28
C ASN A 195 -3.02 -3.36 35.89
N ILE A 196 -2.69 -3.24 37.18
CA ILE A 196 -1.98 -4.27 37.96
C ILE A 196 -2.97 -5.02 38.82
#